data_18156267a14322dcdc470c5257d2d56d
#
_entry.id   18156267a14322dcdc470c5257d2d56d
#
_cell.length_a   1.000
_cell.length_b   1.000
_cell.length_c   1.000
_cell.angle_alpha   90.00
_cell.angle_beta   90.00
_cell.angle_gamma   90.00
#
_symmetry.space_group_name_H-M   'P 1'
#
loop_
_entity.id
_entity.type
_entity.pdbx_description
1 polymer ?
#
loop_
_entity_poly.entity_id
_entity_poly.type
_entity_poly.pdbx_seq_one_letter_code
_entity_poly.pdbx_strand_id
1 'polypeptide(L)'
;LMFVGAILASSTNLIFIGLVKSGQPLNDVVINVGEQSFKAQADETGAWAIKVPVEQLQANERLTATASFQNDTSQPVSVTLPYISQTGASTALLLLPITADNVIDQRESEGSIVVRGQYLATLAENQSIKLSLDGQSFDAKLDKEGVFSAAIPAQLLLDSNSKKLNAILMQNERAQQHTALNYQVDPAAAKSVTLDFDLQPINLNKAVDGQLEVKGKVIKEYSSNWLYFAIIVDNLASGLAGAAFIAFLSSLTSVSFTAVQYAIFSSLMTLTPKILGGYSGTIVSNIGYPNFFLLTTLIGIPILILVVWVAKLLREHAAEQS
;
A
#
# COMPACT_ATOMS: atom_id res chain seq x y z
N LEU A 1 -6.01 1.29 37.37
CA LEU A 1 -5.29 0.53 36.36
C LEU A 1 -6.26 -0.08 35.32
N MET A 2 -7.32 -0.75 35.75
CA MET A 2 -8.33 -1.33 34.85
C MET A 2 -9.00 -0.27 33.97
N PHE A 3 -9.33 0.88 34.55
CA PHE A 3 -9.91 2.02 33.82
C PHE A 3 -8.95 2.60 32.78
N VAL A 4 -7.68 2.73 33.10
CA VAL A 4 -6.66 3.21 32.16
C VAL A 4 -6.45 2.24 31.00
N GLY A 5 -6.42 0.92 31.29
CA GLY A 5 -6.31 -0.10 30.24
C GLY A 5 -7.49 -0.07 29.26
N ALA A 6 -8.72 0.09 29.75
CA ALA A 6 -9.92 0.18 28.91
C ALA A 6 -9.94 1.45 28.04
N ILE A 7 -9.48 2.61 28.56
CA ILE A 7 -9.35 3.85 27.80
C ILE A 7 -8.30 3.70 26.70
N LEU A 8 -7.14 3.12 27.02
CA LEU A 8 -6.07 2.91 26.05
C LEU A 8 -6.50 1.97 24.92
N ALA A 9 -7.15 0.86 25.24
CA ALA A 9 -7.68 -0.06 24.22
C ALA A 9 -8.71 0.60 23.30
N SER A 10 -9.61 1.43 23.86
CA SER A 10 -10.56 2.20 23.08
C SER A 10 -9.89 3.25 22.20
N SER A 11 -8.84 3.91 22.69
CA SER A 11 -8.06 4.89 21.93
C SER A 11 -7.31 4.23 20.75
N THR A 12 -6.75 3.04 20.97
CA THR A 12 -6.07 2.27 19.94
C THR A 12 -7.03 1.88 18.82
N ASN A 13 -8.25 1.44 19.14
CA ASN A 13 -9.28 1.16 18.15
C ASN A 13 -9.62 2.40 17.30
N LEU A 14 -9.70 3.59 17.90
CA LEU A 14 -9.92 4.84 17.18
C LEU A 14 -8.77 5.19 16.24
N ILE A 15 -7.52 4.93 16.65
CA ILE A 15 -6.33 5.08 15.79
C ILE A 15 -6.41 4.10 14.61
N PHE A 16 -6.75 2.84 14.84
CA PHE A 16 -6.97 1.86 13.76
C PHE A 16 -8.08 2.27 12.81
N ILE A 17 -9.21 2.77 13.30
CA ILE A 17 -10.29 3.31 12.46
C ILE A 17 -9.77 4.47 11.61
N GLY A 18 -8.97 5.37 12.17
CA GLY A 18 -8.34 6.45 11.45
C GLY A 18 -7.41 5.96 10.34
N LEU A 19 -6.55 5.00 10.65
CA LEU A 19 -5.62 4.38 9.70
C LEU A 19 -6.34 3.65 8.58
N VAL A 20 -7.37 2.87 8.90
CA VAL A 20 -8.16 2.12 7.90
C VAL A 20 -9.04 3.05 7.07
N LYS A 21 -9.64 4.11 7.66
CA LYS A 21 -10.38 5.12 6.91
C LYS A 21 -9.49 5.91 5.96
N SER A 22 -8.24 6.12 6.30
CA SER A 22 -7.31 6.83 5.44
C SER A 22 -6.87 5.99 4.22
N GLY A 23 -7.13 4.68 4.21
CA GLY A 23 -7.08 3.78 3.05
C GLY A 23 -8.31 3.86 2.14
N GLN A 24 -9.09 4.94 2.22
CA GLN A 24 -10.25 5.14 1.34
C GLN A 24 -9.82 5.18 -0.13
N PRO A 25 -10.63 4.61 -1.04
CA PRO A 25 -10.34 4.59 -2.46
C PRO A 25 -10.13 6.00 -2.99
N LEU A 26 -9.25 6.11 -3.97
CA LEU A 26 -9.13 7.32 -4.78
C LEU A 26 -10.45 7.58 -5.46
N ASN A 27 -10.92 8.82 -5.35
CA ASN A 27 -12.18 9.16 -5.99
C ASN A 27 -11.99 9.51 -7.46
N ASP A 28 -10.91 10.22 -7.81
CA ASP A 28 -10.70 10.69 -9.17
C ASP A 28 -9.28 10.43 -9.67
N VAL A 29 -9.17 9.76 -10.81
CA VAL A 29 -7.96 9.65 -11.62
C VAL A 29 -8.21 10.37 -12.93
N VAL A 30 -7.39 11.37 -13.25
CA VAL A 30 -7.47 12.11 -14.50
C VAL A 30 -6.31 11.70 -15.40
N ILE A 31 -6.62 11.29 -16.63
CA ILE A 31 -5.65 10.92 -17.64
C ILE A 31 -5.63 11.99 -18.72
N ASN A 32 -4.46 12.59 -18.93
CA ASN A 32 -4.24 13.58 -19.97
C ASN A 32 -3.42 12.96 -21.10
N VAL A 33 -3.93 13.08 -22.32
CA VAL A 33 -3.26 12.70 -23.55
C VAL A 33 -3.28 13.91 -24.47
N GLY A 34 -2.14 14.58 -24.62
CA GLY A 34 -2.09 15.89 -25.26
C GLY A 34 -2.98 16.91 -24.52
N GLU A 35 -3.89 17.54 -25.22
CA GLU A 35 -4.84 18.52 -24.66
C GLU A 35 -6.14 17.88 -24.13
N GLN A 36 -6.35 16.59 -24.33
CA GLN A 36 -7.57 15.91 -23.90
C GLN A 36 -7.42 15.27 -22.52
N SER A 37 -8.49 15.35 -21.73
CA SER A 37 -8.56 14.79 -20.38
C SER A 37 -9.67 13.76 -20.29
N PHE A 38 -9.35 12.63 -19.70
CA PHE A 38 -10.27 11.51 -19.44
C PHE A 38 -10.32 11.27 -17.94
N LYS A 39 -11.53 11.01 -17.38
CA LYS A 39 -11.70 10.75 -15.95
C LYS A 39 -12.03 9.29 -15.70
N ALA A 40 -11.39 8.72 -14.72
CA ALA A 40 -11.68 7.40 -14.18
C ALA A 40 -11.90 7.48 -12.67
N GLN A 41 -12.61 6.51 -12.11
CA GLN A 41 -12.71 6.31 -10.68
C GLN A 41 -11.96 5.05 -10.28
N ALA A 42 -11.19 5.12 -9.21
CA ALA A 42 -10.54 3.95 -8.64
C ALA A 42 -11.54 3.18 -7.77
N ASP A 43 -11.42 1.86 -7.77
CA ASP A 43 -12.18 0.98 -6.88
C ASP A 43 -11.58 0.93 -5.45
N GLU A 44 -12.16 0.11 -4.58
CA GLU A 44 -11.71 -0.06 -3.19
C GLU A 44 -10.26 -0.58 -3.07
N THR A 45 -9.72 -1.18 -4.13
CA THR A 45 -8.33 -1.66 -4.19
C THR A 45 -7.38 -0.64 -4.79
N GLY A 46 -7.89 0.51 -5.22
CA GLY A 46 -7.17 1.55 -5.94
C GLY A 46 -7.00 1.27 -7.43
N ALA A 47 -7.57 0.19 -7.97
CA ALA A 47 -7.50 -0.12 -9.39
C ALA A 47 -8.48 0.73 -10.19
N TRP A 48 -8.07 1.15 -11.38
CA TRP A 48 -8.89 1.94 -12.29
C TRP A 48 -8.62 1.55 -13.75
N ALA A 49 -9.60 1.78 -14.60
CA ALA A 49 -9.51 1.57 -16.03
C ALA A 49 -10.33 2.62 -16.79
N ILE A 50 -9.84 3.05 -17.95
CA ILE A 50 -10.53 3.99 -18.81
C ILE A 50 -10.24 3.69 -20.28
N LYS A 51 -11.23 3.92 -21.14
CA LYS A 51 -11.07 3.78 -22.58
C LYS A 51 -10.66 5.10 -23.21
N VAL A 52 -9.54 5.09 -23.94
CA VAL A 52 -8.99 6.25 -24.65
C VAL A 52 -9.03 5.96 -26.15
N PRO A 53 -9.51 6.90 -26.98
CA PRO A 53 -9.49 6.74 -28.43
C PRO A 53 -8.06 6.58 -28.95
N VAL A 54 -7.83 5.62 -29.84
CA VAL A 54 -6.50 5.34 -30.44
C VAL A 54 -5.97 6.54 -31.19
N GLU A 55 -6.82 7.30 -31.85
CA GLU A 55 -6.42 8.53 -32.58
C GLU A 55 -5.71 9.53 -31.67
N GLN A 56 -6.17 9.66 -30.42
CA GLN A 56 -5.53 10.55 -29.43
C GLN A 56 -4.16 10.02 -29.00
N LEU A 57 -4.05 8.71 -28.84
CA LEU A 57 -2.79 8.06 -28.49
C LEU A 57 -1.79 8.08 -29.64
N GLN A 58 -2.25 7.95 -30.90
CA GLN A 58 -1.38 8.05 -32.07
C GLN A 58 -0.83 9.46 -32.33
N ALA A 59 -1.60 10.48 -31.95
CA ALA A 59 -1.19 11.87 -32.09
C ALA A 59 -0.19 12.33 -31.00
N ASN A 60 0.06 11.52 -29.99
CA ASN A 60 0.91 11.83 -28.86
C ASN A 60 1.88 10.69 -28.56
N GLU A 61 2.89 10.95 -27.77
CA GLU A 61 3.90 9.96 -27.34
C GLU A 61 3.97 9.80 -25.83
N ARG A 62 3.17 10.56 -25.11
CA ARG A 62 3.15 10.59 -23.65
C ARG A 62 1.73 10.69 -23.12
N LEU A 63 1.49 9.98 -22.05
CA LEU A 63 0.26 10.01 -21.27
C LEU A 63 0.61 10.43 -19.84
N THR A 64 -0.13 11.39 -19.29
CA THR A 64 0.03 11.79 -17.89
C THR A 64 -1.22 11.39 -17.11
N ALA A 65 -1.03 10.58 -16.10
CA ALA A 65 -2.07 10.22 -15.16
C ALA A 65 -1.88 10.99 -13.85
N THR A 66 -2.94 11.59 -13.35
CA THR A 66 -2.96 12.37 -12.12
C THR A 66 -4.00 11.81 -11.18
N ALA A 67 -3.60 11.49 -9.96
CA ALA A 67 -4.47 10.99 -8.93
C ALA A 67 -4.67 12.03 -7.82
N SER A 68 -5.92 12.19 -7.38
CA SER A 68 -6.27 13.06 -6.25
C SER A 68 -7.23 12.35 -5.31
N PHE A 69 -7.15 12.67 -4.03
CA PHE A 69 -8.09 12.17 -3.01
C PHE A 69 -9.14 13.21 -2.68
N GLN A 70 -10.41 12.82 -2.65
CA GLN A 70 -11.44 13.66 -2.04
C GLN A 70 -11.15 13.86 -0.54
N ASN A 71 -11.24 15.06 -0.07
CA ASN A 71 -11.03 15.44 1.34
C ASN A 71 -9.56 15.30 1.84
N ASP A 72 -8.60 15.17 0.95
CA ASP A 72 -7.19 15.25 1.31
C ASP A 72 -6.58 16.54 0.75
N THR A 73 -5.88 17.27 1.60
CA THR A 73 -5.17 18.50 1.23
C THR A 73 -3.79 18.22 0.63
N SER A 74 -3.42 16.94 0.51
CA SER A 74 -2.18 16.52 -0.15
C SER A 74 -2.17 16.94 -1.62
N GLN A 75 -1.01 17.29 -2.14
CA GLN A 75 -0.86 17.65 -3.54
C GLN A 75 -1.19 16.43 -4.44
N PRO A 76 -1.84 16.65 -5.58
CA PRO A 76 -2.08 15.59 -6.56
C PRO A 76 -0.76 14.95 -6.99
N VAL A 77 -0.76 13.63 -7.17
CA VAL A 77 0.40 12.91 -7.70
C VAL A 77 0.19 12.65 -9.17
N SER A 78 1.18 13.00 -9.98
CA SER A 78 1.14 12.81 -11.42
C SER A 78 2.28 11.92 -11.87
N VAL A 79 1.98 10.99 -12.77
CA VAL A 79 2.94 10.11 -13.43
C VAL A 79 2.81 10.28 -14.93
N THR A 80 3.92 10.51 -15.60
CA THR A 80 3.98 10.60 -17.07
C THR A 80 4.62 9.35 -17.63
N LEU A 81 3.89 8.61 -18.45
CA LEU A 81 4.35 7.40 -19.11
C LEU A 81 4.57 7.68 -20.61
N PRO A 82 5.80 7.53 -21.14
CA PRO A 82 6.04 7.48 -22.57
C PRO A 82 5.55 6.15 -23.14
N TYR A 83 5.13 6.14 -24.39
CA TYR A 83 4.73 4.93 -25.10
C TYR A 83 5.03 5.01 -26.60
N ILE A 84 4.98 3.87 -27.27
CA ILE A 84 5.15 3.80 -28.72
C ILE A 84 3.80 4.14 -29.36
N SER A 85 3.72 5.29 -30.04
CA SER A 85 2.50 5.83 -30.65
C SER A 85 2.09 5.15 -31.95
N GLN A 86 2.94 4.26 -32.52
CA GLN A 86 2.65 3.53 -33.74
C GLN A 86 1.87 2.25 -33.47
N THR A 87 0.93 1.94 -34.35
CA THR A 87 0.24 0.65 -34.38
C THR A 87 1.00 -0.36 -35.26
N GLY A 88 0.77 -1.65 -35.02
CA GLY A 88 1.47 -2.73 -35.70
C GLY A 88 2.78 -3.11 -35.00
N ALA A 89 3.59 -3.96 -35.66
CA ALA A 89 4.89 -4.34 -35.14
C ALA A 89 5.85 -3.14 -35.23
N SER A 90 6.24 -2.56 -34.09
CA SER A 90 7.18 -1.44 -34.04
C SER A 90 8.53 -1.92 -33.58
N THR A 91 9.58 -1.55 -34.32
CA THR A 91 10.98 -1.81 -33.95
C THR A 91 11.56 -0.72 -33.05
N ALA A 92 10.76 0.26 -32.62
CA ALA A 92 11.19 1.28 -31.69
C ALA A 92 11.51 0.67 -30.32
N LEU A 93 12.65 1.04 -29.76
CA LEU A 93 13.07 0.65 -28.41
C LEU A 93 12.80 1.82 -27.46
N LEU A 94 12.03 1.60 -26.41
CA LEU A 94 11.65 2.63 -25.46
C LEU A 94 11.95 2.16 -24.02
N LEU A 95 12.55 3.00 -23.19
CA LEU A 95 12.65 2.80 -21.75
C LEU A 95 11.48 3.49 -21.04
N LEU A 96 10.88 2.79 -20.08
CA LEU A 96 9.88 3.33 -19.18
C LEU A 96 10.57 3.95 -17.95
N PRO A 97 9.91 4.86 -17.22
CA PRO A 97 10.43 5.37 -15.96
C PRO A 97 10.86 4.25 -15.02
N ILE A 98 11.97 4.44 -14.30
CA ILE A 98 12.55 3.42 -13.41
C ILE A 98 11.62 3.17 -12.22
N THR A 99 11.05 4.24 -11.70
CA THR A 99 10.05 4.27 -10.64
C THR A 99 8.85 5.07 -11.12
N ALA A 100 7.77 5.14 -10.34
CA ALA A 100 6.56 5.84 -10.76
C ALA A 100 6.79 7.31 -11.13
N ASP A 101 7.65 8.02 -10.39
CA ASP A 101 8.02 9.42 -10.63
C ASP A 101 9.42 9.60 -11.24
N ASN A 102 10.09 8.51 -11.58
CA ASN A 102 11.45 8.46 -12.09
C ASN A 102 12.51 9.02 -11.10
N VAL A 103 12.20 9.00 -9.80
CA VAL A 103 13.07 9.39 -8.70
C VAL A 103 13.21 8.20 -7.75
N ILE A 104 14.42 7.73 -7.49
CA ILE A 104 14.67 6.65 -6.53
C ILE A 104 14.74 7.27 -5.14
N ASP A 105 13.76 6.95 -4.29
CA ASP A 105 13.69 7.37 -2.90
C ASP A 105 14.30 6.33 -1.94
N GLN A 106 14.28 6.62 -0.63
CA GLN A 106 14.84 5.74 0.39
C GLN A 106 14.19 4.34 0.42
N ARG A 107 12.91 4.22 0.08
CA ARG A 107 12.17 2.93 0.14
C ARG A 107 12.51 2.05 -1.06
N GLU A 108 12.71 2.66 -2.21
CA GLU A 108 13.10 1.99 -3.44
C GLU A 108 14.59 1.68 -3.47
N SER A 109 15.36 2.18 -2.51
CA SER A 109 16.80 1.98 -2.39
C SER A 109 17.20 0.57 -1.92
N GLU A 110 16.26 -0.22 -1.43
CA GLU A 110 16.51 -1.56 -0.93
C GLU A 110 16.23 -2.64 -2.00
N GLY A 111 17.12 -3.63 -2.10
CA GLY A 111 16.93 -4.77 -2.97
C GLY A 111 17.26 -4.52 -4.44
N SER A 112 16.35 -4.84 -5.34
CA SER A 112 16.51 -4.69 -6.79
C SER A 112 15.30 -3.99 -7.39
N ILE A 113 15.55 -3.05 -8.29
CA ILE A 113 14.52 -2.35 -9.06
C ILE A 113 14.34 -3.06 -10.39
N VAL A 114 13.08 -3.41 -10.73
CA VAL A 114 12.74 -4.00 -12.02
C VAL A 114 12.55 -2.88 -13.05
N VAL A 115 13.58 -2.65 -13.85
CA VAL A 115 13.50 -1.70 -14.97
C VAL A 115 12.73 -2.32 -16.12
N ARG A 116 11.83 -1.55 -16.71
CA ARG A 116 10.98 -1.98 -17.83
C ARG A 116 11.17 -1.09 -19.05
N GLY A 117 10.83 -1.64 -20.21
CA GLY A 117 10.76 -0.89 -21.45
C GLY A 117 9.86 -1.57 -22.46
N GLN A 118 9.69 -0.98 -23.62
CA GLN A 118 8.85 -1.52 -24.71
C GLN A 118 9.66 -1.78 -25.95
N TYR A 119 9.37 -2.93 -26.59
CA TYR A 119 9.79 -3.30 -27.93
C TYR A 119 8.71 -4.18 -28.53
N LEU A 120 7.88 -3.63 -29.40
CA LEU A 120 6.64 -4.28 -29.87
C LEU A 120 6.86 -5.29 -31.00
N ALA A 121 8.07 -5.33 -31.58
CA ALA A 121 8.44 -6.33 -32.58
C ALA A 121 8.93 -7.63 -31.92
N THR A 122 8.91 -8.73 -32.66
CA THR A 122 9.49 -9.99 -32.25
C THR A 122 11.00 -9.95 -32.42
N LEU A 123 11.74 -10.41 -31.43
CA LEU A 123 13.20 -10.56 -31.52
C LEU A 123 13.55 -11.65 -32.55
N ALA A 124 14.47 -11.37 -33.45
CA ALA A 124 15.05 -12.37 -34.33
C ALA A 124 15.98 -13.32 -33.53
N GLU A 125 16.33 -14.47 -34.10
CA GLU A 125 17.09 -15.55 -33.44
C GLU A 125 18.42 -15.08 -32.80
N ASN A 126 19.05 -14.05 -33.37
CA ASN A 126 20.34 -13.49 -32.92
C ASN A 126 20.21 -12.11 -32.28
N GLN A 127 18.99 -11.75 -31.87
CA GLN A 127 18.72 -10.46 -31.20
C GLN A 127 18.50 -10.64 -29.71
N SER A 128 18.97 -9.70 -28.93
CA SER A 128 18.75 -9.59 -27.50
C SER A 128 18.65 -8.12 -27.07
N ILE A 129 17.95 -7.88 -25.94
CA ILE A 129 17.90 -6.55 -25.35
C ILE A 129 18.75 -6.57 -24.10
N LYS A 130 19.65 -5.59 -23.99
CA LYS A 130 20.49 -5.40 -22.81
C LYS A 130 20.26 -4.01 -22.22
N LEU A 131 20.22 -3.94 -20.88
CA LEU A 131 20.32 -2.69 -20.16
C LEU A 131 21.78 -2.41 -19.82
N SER A 132 22.21 -1.15 -19.90
CA SER A 132 23.57 -0.76 -19.56
C SER A 132 23.58 0.44 -18.63
N LEU A 133 24.32 0.34 -17.54
CA LEU A 133 24.54 1.38 -16.53
C LEU A 133 26.02 1.49 -16.22
N ASP A 134 26.63 2.64 -16.50
CA ASP A 134 28.06 2.92 -16.26
C ASP A 134 29.01 1.80 -16.74
N GLY A 135 28.69 1.20 -17.89
CA GLY A 135 29.49 0.11 -18.49
C GLY A 135 29.15 -1.31 -18.03
N GLN A 136 28.32 -1.47 -17.00
CA GLN A 136 27.76 -2.77 -16.64
C GLN A 136 26.53 -3.10 -17.49
N SER A 137 26.38 -4.38 -17.88
CA SER A 137 25.27 -4.83 -18.74
C SER A 137 24.43 -5.87 -18.04
N PHE A 138 23.12 -5.75 -18.22
CA PHE A 138 22.10 -6.66 -17.67
C PHE A 138 21.24 -7.17 -18.83
N ASP A 139 21.04 -8.49 -18.89
CA ASP A 139 20.19 -9.08 -19.92
C ASP A 139 18.71 -8.84 -19.57
N ALA A 140 17.94 -8.30 -20.52
CA ALA A 140 16.52 -8.08 -20.36
C ALA A 140 15.71 -9.19 -21.06
N LYS A 141 14.61 -9.59 -20.42
CA LYS A 141 13.66 -10.57 -20.97
C LYS A 141 12.49 -9.83 -21.60
N LEU A 142 12.20 -10.14 -22.85
CA LEU A 142 11.03 -9.65 -23.56
C LEU A 142 9.85 -10.61 -23.35
N ASP A 143 8.71 -10.10 -22.94
CA ASP A 143 7.47 -10.86 -22.82
C ASP A 143 6.65 -10.87 -24.14
N LYS A 144 5.52 -11.59 -24.11
CA LYS A 144 4.59 -11.67 -25.27
C LYS A 144 3.83 -10.37 -25.52
N GLU A 145 3.89 -9.44 -24.59
CA GLU A 145 3.19 -8.16 -24.66
C GLU A 145 4.08 -7.05 -25.23
N GLY A 146 5.33 -7.35 -25.51
CA GLY A 146 6.31 -6.40 -25.98
C GLY A 146 6.93 -5.55 -24.87
N VAL A 147 6.87 -6.02 -23.62
CA VAL A 147 7.53 -5.39 -22.49
C VAL A 147 8.81 -6.16 -22.16
N PHE A 148 9.94 -5.50 -22.21
CA PHE A 148 11.17 -6.08 -21.71
C PHE A 148 11.45 -5.61 -20.29
N SER A 149 12.10 -6.48 -19.50
CA SER A 149 12.41 -6.18 -18.11
C SER A 149 13.73 -6.82 -17.67
N ALA A 150 14.43 -6.11 -16.78
CA ALA A 150 15.58 -6.65 -16.06
C ALA A 150 15.62 -6.10 -14.64
N ALA A 151 16.04 -6.94 -13.69
CA ALA A 151 16.24 -6.52 -12.31
C ALA A 151 17.68 -5.96 -12.16
N ILE A 152 17.78 -4.72 -11.70
CA ILE A 152 19.05 -4.05 -11.41
C ILE A 152 19.13 -3.82 -9.91
N PRO A 153 20.23 -4.21 -9.23
CA PRO A 153 20.40 -3.86 -7.82
C PRO A 153 20.25 -2.37 -7.58
N ALA A 154 19.40 -1.97 -6.65
CA ALA A 154 19.12 -0.56 -6.38
C ALA A 154 20.40 0.22 -6.06
N GLN A 155 21.33 -0.39 -5.32
CA GLN A 155 22.61 0.22 -4.97
C GLN A 155 23.41 0.68 -6.21
N LEU A 156 23.40 -0.10 -7.31
CA LEU A 156 24.09 0.30 -8.53
C LEU A 156 23.49 1.55 -9.17
N LEU A 157 22.16 1.67 -9.11
CA LEU A 157 21.44 2.86 -9.57
C LEU A 157 21.73 4.08 -8.70
N LEU A 158 21.82 3.87 -7.37
CA LEU A 158 22.17 4.92 -6.40
C LEU A 158 23.61 5.42 -6.60
N ASP A 159 24.55 4.50 -6.81
CA ASP A 159 25.98 4.80 -6.93
C ASP A 159 26.38 5.24 -8.34
N SER A 160 25.51 5.11 -9.33
CA SER A 160 25.79 5.51 -10.71
C SER A 160 26.21 6.97 -10.81
N ASN A 161 27.32 7.25 -11.49
CA ASN A 161 27.78 8.62 -11.70
C ASN A 161 26.96 9.35 -12.77
N SER A 162 26.52 8.61 -13.79
CA SER A 162 25.82 9.18 -14.94
C SER A 162 24.34 9.45 -14.67
N LYS A 163 23.71 8.71 -13.70
CA LYS A 163 22.25 8.68 -13.50
C LYS A 163 21.50 8.48 -14.81
N LYS A 164 22.10 7.69 -15.71
CA LYS A 164 21.61 7.46 -17.06
C LYS A 164 21.63 5.97 -17.37
N LEU A 165 20.44 5.42 -17.59
CA LEU A 165 20.27 4.04 -17.98
C LEU A 165 20.08 3.95 -19.49
N ASN A 166 20.75 3.02 -20.14
CA ASN A 166 20.62 2.77 -21.58
C ASN A 166 19.96 1.41 -21.80
N ALA A 167 19.06 1.32 -22.78
CA ALA A 167 18.62 0.04 -23.33
C ALA A 167 19.17 -0.09 -24.75
N ILE A 168 19.71 -1.26 -25.07
CA ILE A 168 20.44 -1.54 -26.30
C ILE A 168 19.84 -2.80 -26.92
N LEU A 169 19.36 -2.68 -28.15
CA LEU A 169 19.02 -3.83 -28.98
C LEU A 169 20.30 -4.33 -29.65
N MET A 170 20.70 -5.54 -29.30
CA MET A 170 21.88 -6.21 -29.85
C MET A 170 21.50 -7.18 -30.96
N GLN A 171 22.30 -7.27 -32.00
CA GLN A 171 22.22 -8.30 -33.04
C GLN A 171 23.62 -8.79 -33.37
N ASN A 172 23.84 -10.09 -33.25
CA ASN A 172 25.18 -10.68 -33.44
C ASN A 172 26.28 -9.92 -32.65
N GLU A 173 26.00 -9.62 -31.38
CA GLU A 173 26.89 -8.87 -30.47
C GLU A 173 27.15 -7.40 -30.88
N ARG A 174 26.46 -6.89 -31.87
CA ARG A 174 26.57 -5.48 -32.30
C ARG A 174 25.32 -4.72 -31.92
N ALA A 175 25.51 -3.52 -31.40
CA ALA A 175 24.39 -2.63 -31.10
C ALA A 175 23.70 -2.16 -32.39
N GLN A 176 22.39 -2.34 -32.48
CA GLN A 176 21.53 -1.91 -33.60
C GLN A 176 20.78 -0.64 -33.27
N GLN A 177 20.21 -0.62 -32.08
CA GLN A 177 19.47 0.52 -31.56
C GLN A 177 19.84 0.75 -30.11
N HIS A 178 19.73 1.99 -29.67
CA HIS A 178 19.83 2.34 -28.27
C HIS A 178 18.84 3.44 -27.92
N THR A 179 18.35 3.40 -26.69
CA THR A 179 17.60 4.47 -26.06
C THR A 179 18.15 4.70 -24.66
N ALA A 180 17.95 5.88 -24.12
CA ALA A 180 18.48 6.24 -22.82
C ALA A 180 17.42 6.97 -21.99
N LEU A 181 17.43 6.74 -20.69
CA LEU A 181 16.58 7.38 -19.71
C LEU A 181 17.47 7.98 -18.61
N ASN A 182 17.30 9.26 -18.36
CA ASN A 182 17.88 9.90 -17.17
C ASN A 182 16.91 9.75 -16.01
N TYR A 183 17.43 9.46 -14.81
CA TYR A 183 16.64 9.34 -13.58
C TYR A 183 17.27 10.18 -12.47
N GLN A 184 16.53 10.41 -11.40
CA GLN A 184 16.99 11.15 -10.23
C GLN A 184 17.06 10.23 -9.01
N VAL A 185 17.87 10.65 -8.05
CA VAL A 185 18.00 9.98 -6.75
C VAL A 185 17.79 11.02 -5.67
N ASP A 186 16.81 10.82 -4.82
CA ASP A 186 16.55 11.66 -3.65
C ASP A 186 16.31 10.80 -2.41
N PRO A 187 17.37 10.40 -1.69
CA PRO A 187 17.23 9.57 -0.49
C PRO A 187 16.44 10.27 0.64
N ALA A 188 16.32 11.59 0.61
CA ALA A 188 15.61 12.37 1.61
C ALA A 188 14.10 12.46 1.32
N ALA A 189 13.65 12.02 0.15
CA ALA A 189 12.26 12.09 -0.29
C ALA A 189 11.33 11.08 0.41
N ALA A 190 11.74 10.46 1.52
CA ALA A 190 10.89 9.61 2.35
C ALA A 190 9.68 10.40 2.87
N LYS A 191 8.68 10.55 2.02
CA LYS A 191 7.43 11.23 2.35
C LYS A 191 6.65 10.38 3.34
N SER A 192 6.09 11.00 4.35
CA SER A 192 5.25 10.36 5.37
C SER A 192 4.00 9.68 4.81
N VAL A 193 3.62 10.01 3.58
CA VAL A 193 2.52 9.39 2.82
C VAL A 193 2.94 9.38 1.37
N THR A 194 3.06 8.20 0.80
CA THR A 194 3.41 8.05 -0.61
C THR A 194 2.25 7.43 -1.36
N LEU A 195 2.03 7.96 -2.54
CA LEU A 195 1.19 7.36 -3.54
C LEU A 195 2.11 6.54 -4.45
N ASP A 196 1.90 5.23 -4.47
CA ASP A 196 2.49 4.37 -5.48
C ASP A 196 1.52 4.33 -6.67
N PHE A 197 2.04 4.64 -7.86
CA PHE A 197 1.24 4.75 -9.06
C PHE A 197 1.74 3.71 -10.07
N ASP A 198 1.06 2.58 -10.14
CA ASP A 198 1.38 1.52 -11.11
C ASP A 198 0.55 1.72 -12.39
N LEU A 199 1.09 2.52 -13.31
CA LEU A 199 0.51 2.71 -14.64
C LEU A 199 1.02 1.61 -15.57
N GLN A 200 0.09 0.86 -16.17
CA GLN A 200 0.43 -0.24 -17.07
C GLN A 200 1.01 0.30 -18.39
N PRO A 201 2.01 -0.38 -18.97
CA PRO A 201 2.58 0.00 -20.28
C PRO A 201 1.52 0.07 -21.38
N ILE A 202 1.54 1.15 -22.15
CA ILE A 202 0.60 1.40 -23.24
C ILE A 202 1.02 0.63 -24.49
N ASN A 203 0.14 -0.22 -25.01
CA ASN A 203 0.37 -0.95 -26.25
C ASN A 203 -0.84 -0.79 -27.21
N LEU A 204 -0.68 0.06 -28.21
CA LEU A 204 -1.75 0.39 -29.16
C LEU A 204 -2.23 -0.81 -29.99
N ASN A 205 -1.41 -1.86 -30.10
CA ASN A 205 -1.80 -3.09 -30.81
C ASN A 205 -2.90 -3.88 -30.10
N LYS A 206 -3.18 -3.56 -28.82
CA LYS A 206 -4.25 -4.15 -28.02
C LYS A 206 -5.58 -3.38 -28.11
N ALA A 207 -5.66 -2.35 -28.95
CA ALA A 207 -6.88 -1.58 -29.12
C ALA A 207 -8.00 -2.42 -29.74
N VAL A 208 -9.22 -2.23 -29.26
CA VAL A 208 -10.45 -2.87 -29.76
C VAL A 208 -11.42 -1.77 -30.14
N ASP A 209 -12.03 -1.88 -31.33
CA ASP A 209 -13.00 -0.91 -31.85
C ASP A 209 -12.52 0.56 -31.81
N GLY A 210 -11.24 0.79 -32.10
CA GLY A 210 -10.65 2.13 -32.13
C GLY A 210 -10.42 2.74 -30.74
N GLN A 211 -10.54 1.95 -29.67
CA GLN A 211 -10.29 2.36 -28.31
C GLN A 211 -9.27 1.45 -27.63
N LEU A 212 -8.40 2.03 -26.81
CA LEU A 212 -7.50 1.31 -25.93
C LEU A 212 -7.93 1.50 -24.48
N GLU A 213 -8.03 0.39 -23.75
CA GLU A 213 -8.25 0.43 -22.32
C GLU A 213 -6.92 0.68 -21.58
N VAL A 214 -6.82 1.86 -20.99
CA VAL A 214 -5.69 2.26 -20.14
C VAL A 214 -6.02 1.90 -18.70
N LYS A 215 -5.11 1.21 -18.03
CA LYS A 215 -5.28 0.69 -16.67
C LYS A 215 -4.14 1.14 -15.78
N GLY A 216 -4.44 1.27 -14.52
CA GLY A 216 -3.44 1.53 -13.50
C GLY A 216 -3.98 1.21 -12.11
N LYS A 217 -3.10 1.37 -11.15
CA LYS A 217 -3.41 1.22 -9.74
C LYS A 217 -2.76 2.34 -8.96
N VAL A 218 -3.49 2.90 -8.03
CA VAL A 218 -2.94 3.88 -7.11
C VAL A 218 -3.11 3.37 -5.69
N ILE A 219 -2.01 3.28 -4.98
CA ILE A 219 -1.95 2.77 -3.62
C ILE A 219 -1.42 3.89 -2.73
N LYS A 220 -2.18 4.22 -1.69
CA LYS A 220 -1.72 5.12 -0.64
C LYS A 220 -0.98 4.28 0.41
N GLU A 221 0.33 4.43 0.48
CA GLU A 221 1.11 3.84 1.56
C GLU A 221 1.14 4.74 2.78
N TYR A 222 0.93 4.14 3.94
CA TYR A 222 0.97 4.82 5.23
C TYR A 222 2.32 4.57 5.90
N SER A 223 2.78 5.58 6.64
CA SER A 223 3.95 5.42 7.49
C SER A 223 3.75 4.26 8.47
N SER A 224 4.61 3.25 8.39
CA SER A 224 4.62 2.10 9.30
C SER A 224 4.77 2.51 10.77
N ASN A 225 5.30 3.70 11.05
CA ASN A 225 5.50 4.21 12.40
C ASN A 225 4.18 4.33 13.18
N TRP A 226 3.10 4.75 12.54
CA TRP A 226 1.79 4.80 13.16
C TRP A 226 1.24 3.41 13.48
N LEU A 227 1.52 2.44 12.62
CA LEU A 227 1.15 1.04 12.87
C LEU A 227 1.93 0.47 14.06
N TYR A 228 3.25 0.69 14.12
CA TYR A 228 4.07 0.27 15.24
C TYR A 228 3.61 0.93 16.55
N PHE A 229 3.34 2.23 16.53
CA PHE A 229 2.81 2.94 17.69
C PHE A 229 1.46 2.35 18.15
N ALA A 230 0.54 2.10 17.24
CA ALA A 230 -0.75 1.49 17.54
C ALA A 230 -0.57 0.09 18.18
N ILE A 231 0.30 -0.76 17.62
CA ILE A 231 0.59 -2.10 18.15
C ILE A 231 1.20 -2.01 19.55
N ILE A 232 2.14 -1.10 19.79
CA ILE A 232 2.77 -0.91 21.11
C ILE A 232 1.71 -0.50 22.14
N VAL A 233 0.87 0.49 21.81
CA VAL A 233 -0.19 0.98 22.70
C VAL A 233 -1.20 -0.11 23.00
N ASP A 234 -1.60 -0.89 21.99
CA ASP A 234 -2.54 -2.01 22.15
C ASP A 234 -1.99 -3.10 23.08
N ASN A 235 -0.74 -3.53 22.85
CA ASN A 235 -0.09 -4.52 23.71
C ASN A 235 0.08 -4.02 25.14
N LEU A 236 0.45 -2.74 25.34
CA LEU A 236 0.56 -2.13 26.67
C LEU A 236 -0.82 -2.08 27.35
N ALA A 237 -1.87 -1.67 26.65
CA ALA A 237 -3.22 -1.62 27.16
C ALA A 237 -3.72 -3.02 27.57
N SER A 238 -3.50 -4.02 26.72
CA SER A 238 -3.86 -5.42 26.98
C SER A 238 -3.11 -5.98 28.18
N GLY A 239 -1.81 -5.72 28.29
CA GLY A 239 -0.99 -6.13 29.45
C GLY A 239 -1.46 -5.49 30.76
N LEU A 240 -1.74 -4.19 30.76
CA LEU A 240 -2.25 -3.48 31.93
C LEU A 240 -3.65 -3.97 32.34
N ALA A 241 -4.53 -4.20 31.37
CA ALA A 241 -5.86 -4.72 31.63
C ALA A 241 -5.81 -6.14 32.22
N GLY A 242 -4.93 -7.00 31.67
CA GLY A 242 -4.70 -8.35 32.20
C GLY A 242 -4.17 -8.36 33.64
N ALA A 243 -3.15 -7.55 33.93
CA ALA A 243 -2.60 -7.43 35.28
C ALA A 243 -3.63 -6.90 36.28
N ALA A 244 -4.38 -5.87 35.92
CA ALA A 244 -5.45 -5.32 36.76
C ALA A 244 -6.59 -6.34 37.00
N PHE A 245 -6.92 -7.13 35.99
CA PHE A 245 -7.93 -8.17 36.11
C PHE A 245 -7.47 -9.30 37.05
N ILE A 246 -6.23 -9.75 36.94
CA ILE A 246 -5.64 -10.76 37.85
C ILE A 246 -5.67 -10.24 39.28
N ALA A 247 -5.24 -8.99 39.53
CA ALA A 247 -5.30 -8.39 40.86
C ALA A 247 -6.71 -8.31 41.42
N PHE A 248 -7.71 -7.97 40.58
CA PHE A 248 -9.12 -7.96 40.94
C PHE A 248 -9.64 -9.35 41.28
N LEU A 249 -9.34 -10.37 40.49
CA LEU A 249 -9.72 -11.76 40.77
C LEU A 249 -9.11 -12.24 42.08
N SER A 250 -7.84 -11.91 42.32
CA SER A 250 -7.16 -12.28 43.59
C SER A 250 -7.82 -11.63 44.80
N SER A 251 -8.42 -10.46 44.68
CA SER A 251 -9.14 -9.79 45.77
C SER A 251 -10.52 -10.40 46.06
N LEU A 252 -11.11 -11.09 45.06
CA LEU A 252 -12.42 -11.72 45.18
C LEU A 252 -12.35 -13.17 45.67
N THR A 253 -11.18 -13.81 45.61
CA THR A 253 -11.03 -15.23 45.98
C THR A 253 -10.83 -15.38 47.50
N SER A 254 -11.59 -16.31 48.14
CA SER A 254 -11.40 -16.65 49.54
C SER A 254 -10.22 -17.60 49.74
N VAL A 255 -9.57 -17.51 50.89
CA VAL A 255 -8.36 -18.30 51.23
C VAL A 255 -8.62 -19.83 51.14
N SER A 256 -9.84 -20.28 51.36
CA SER A 256 -10.21 -21.71 51.40
C SER A 256 -10.41 -22.33 50.00
N PHE A 257 -10.78 -21.57 48.99
CA PHE A 257 -11.11 -22.04 47.64
C PHE A 257 -10.37 -21.34 46.52
N THR A 258 -9.29 -20.65 46.81
CA THR A 258 -8.58 -19.78 45.89
C THR A 258 -8.20 -20.47 44.57
N ALA A 259 -7.68 -21.68 44.62
CA ALA A 259 -7.20 -22.38 43.40
C ALA A 259 -8.35 -22.72 42.42
N VAL A 260 -9.47 -23.19 42.91
CA VAL A 260 -10.63 -23.61 42.08
C VAL A 260 -11.32 -22.36 41.51
N GLN A 261 -11.58 -21.36 42.34
CA GLN A 261 -12.18 -20.09 41.92
C GLN A 261 -11.31 -19.36 40.89
N TYR A 262 -10.02 -19.31 41.11
CA TYR A 262 -9.08 -18.71 40.18
C TYR A 262 -9.05 -19.44 38.84
N ALA A 263 -9.04 -20.77 38.85
CA ALA A 263 -9.07 -21.58 37.63
C ALA A 263 -10.33 -21.34 36.80
N ILE A 264 -11.52 -21.28 37.45
CA ILE A 264 -12.80 -21.02 36.79
C ILE A 264 -12.78 -19.60 36.16
N PHE A 265 -12.41 -18.59 36.93
CA PHE A 265 -12.37 -17.21 36.45
C PHE A 265 -11.35 -16.99 35.34
N SER A 266 -10.16 -17.61 35.45
CA SER A 266 -9.14 -17.58 34.40
C SER A 266 -9.61 -18.23 33.11
N SER A 267 -10.34 -19.36 33.21
CA SER A 267 -10.93 -20.06 32.05
C SER A 267 -12.00 -19.20 31.37
N LEU A 268 -12.89 -18.57 32.14
CA LEU A 268 -13.89 -17.63 31.60
C LEU A 268 -13.26 -16.42 30.91
N MET A 269 -12.19 -15.87 31.49
CA MET A 269 -11.46 -14.76 30.91
C MET A 269 -10.90 -15.09 29.53
N THR A 270 -10.36 -16.30 29.35
CA THR A 270 -9.75 -16.71 28.07
C THR A 270 -10.77 -17.19 27.05
N LEU A 271 -11.91 -17.72 27.49
CA LEU A 271 -12.97 -18.26 26.61
C LEU A 271 -13.68 -17.16 25.81
N THR A 272 -14.07 -16.08 26.47
CA THR A 272 -14.82 -14.98 25.86
C THR A 272 -14.10 -14.34 24.66
N PRO A 273 -12.82 -13.94 24.75
CA PRO A 273 -12.08 -13.43 23.60
C PRO A 273 -11.91 -14.44 22.47
N LYS A 274 -11.76 -15.73 22.79
CA LYS A 274 -11.63 -16.79 21.77
C LYS A 274 -12.91 -17.01 20.99
N ILE A 275 -14.06 -17.02 21.66
CA ILE A 275 -15.37 -17.15 21.01
C ILE A 275 -15.62 -15.93 20.12
N LEU A 276 -15.47 -14.72 20.63
CA LEU A 276 -15.68 -13.49 19.87
C LEU A 276 -14.68 -13.35 18.73
N GLY A 277 -13.41 -13.73 18.96
CA GLY A 277 -12.36 -13.72 17.95
C GLY A 277 -12.63 -14.71 16.81
N GLY A 278 -13.24 -15.86 17.10
CA GLY A 278 -13.63 -16.83 16.06
C GLY A 278 -14.65 -16.29 15.05
N TYR A 279 -15.51 -15.37 15.47
CA TYR A 279 -16.49 -14.73 14.58
C TYR A 279 -15.98 -13.45 13.89
N SER A 280 -14.84 -12.94 14.32
CA SER A 280 -14.31 -11.64 13.83
C SER A 280 -14.11 -11.63 12.31
N GLY A 281 -13.59 -12.71 11.73
CA GLY A 281 -13.38 -12.84 10.29
C GLY A 281 -14.69 -12.75 9.50
N THR A 282 -15.73 -13.41 9.95
CA THR A 282 -17.05 -13.37 9.30
C THR A 282 -17.69 -11.97 9.40
N ILE A 283 -17.52 -11.31 10.53
CA ILE A 283 -18.03 -9.94 10.72
C ILE A 283 -17.28 -8.98 9.79
N VAL A 284 -15.94 -9.07 9.74
CA VAL A 284 -15.12 -8.23 8.85
C VAL A 284 -15.49 -8.44 7.38
N SER A 285 -15.71 -9.68 6.94
CA SER A 285 -16.09 -9.95 5.55
C SER A 285 -17.45 -9.34 5.16
N ASN A 286 -18.36 -9.16 6.12
CA ASN A 286 -19.68 -8.59 5.87
C ASN A 286 -19.73 -7.05 5.98
N ILE A 287 -19.02 -6.45 6.91
CA ILE A 287 -19.11 -5.02 7.21
C ILE A 287 -17.82 -4.24 6.92
N GLY A 288 -16.74 -4.93 6.55
CA GLY A 288 -15.43 -4.34 6.33
C GLY A 288 -14.68 -3.96 7.61
N TYR A 289 -13.37 -3.79 7.51
CA TYR A 289 -12.49 -3.43 8.65
C TYR A 289 -12.90 -2.13 9.37
N PRO A 290 -13.23 -1.02 8.68
CA PRO A 290 -13.57 0.23 9.36
C PRO A 290 -14.78 0.09 10.29
N ASN A 291 -15.84 -0.55 9.80
CA ASN A 291 -17.07 -0.75 10.57
C ASN A 291 -16.89 -1.77 11.71
N PHE A 292 -16.04 -2.78 11.49
CA PHE A 292 -15.68 -3.73 12.53
C PHE A 292 -14.99 -3.05 13.71
N PHE A 293 -13.99 -2.19 13.46
CA PHE A 293 -13.31 -1.45 14.52
C PHE A 293 -14.23 -0.41 15.20
N LEU A 294 -15.13 0.22 14.44
CA LEU A 294 -16.15 1.08 15.02
C LEU A 294 -17.07 0.29 15.98
N LEU A 295 -17.54 -0.88 15.56
CA LEU A 295 -18.37 -1.75 16.36
C LEU A 295 -17.67 -2.18 17.67
N THR A 296 -16.42 -2.62 17.58
CA THR A 296 -15.64 -3.03 18.77
C THR A 296 -15.41 -1.86 19.74
N THR A 297 -15.19 -0.64 19.22
CA THR A 297 -15.09 0.57 20.04
C THR A 297 -16.41 0.89 20.75
N LEU A 298 -17.53 0.78 20.04
CA LEU A 298 -18.85 1.02 20.62
C LEU A 298 -19.20 0.00 21.72
N ILE A 299 -18.81 -1.26 21.57
CA ILE A 299 -18.97 -2.30 22.60
C ILE A 299 -18.11 -1.97 23.84
N GLY A 300 -17.02 -1.28 23.70
CA GLY A 300 -16.19 -0.82 24.83
C GLY A 300 -16.88 0.20 25.74
N ILE A 301 -17.80 1.02 25.23
CA ILE A 301 -18.48 2.08 26.00
C ILE A 301 -19.31 1.53 27.17
N PRO A 302 -20.21 0.54 26.98
CA PRO A 302 -20.94 -0.08 28.09
C PRO A 302 -20.03 -0.68 29.15
N ILE A 303 -18.91 -1.29 28.73
CA ILE A 303 -17.94 -1.88 29.65
C ILE A 303 -17.29 -0.78 30.53
N LEU A 304 -16.94 0.36 29.96
CA LEU A 304 -16.42 1.50 30.72
C LEU A 304 -17.42 2.02 31.75
N ILE A 305 -18.70 2.13 31.38
CA ILE A 305 -19.77 2.56 32.28
C ILE A 305 -19.89 1.54 33.45
N LEU A 306 -19.87 0.26 33.14
CA LEU A 306 -19.95 -0.80 34.13
C LEU A 306 -18.77 -0.78 35.09
N VAL A 307 -17.55 -0.56 34.61
CA VAL A 307 -16.34 -0.45 35.45
C VAL A 307 -16.42 0.73 36.41
N VAL A 308 -16.89 1.89 35.93
CA VAL A 308 -17.07 3.10 36.78
C VAL A 308 -18.15 2.82 37.84
N TRP A 309 -19.23 2.20 37.46
CA TRP A 309 -20.33 1.86 38.38
C TRP A 309 -19.89 0.89 39.48
N VAL A 310 -19.18 -0.21 39.12
CA VAL A 310 -18.63 -1.17 40.10
C VAL A 310 -17.62 -0.50 41.00
N ALA A 311 -16.74 0.36 40.46
CA ALA A 311 -15.77 1.10 41.29
C ALA A 311 -16.45 2.02 42.31
N LYS A 312 -17.58 2.64 41.94
CA LYS A 312 -18.39 3.45 42.85
C LYS A 312 -19.01 2.60 43.97
N LEU A 313 -19.65 1.46 43.62
CA LEU A 313 -20.21 0.55 44.62
C LEU A 313 -19.18 0.04 45.63
N LEU A 314 -18.00 -0.35 45.15
CA LEU A 314 -16.91 -0.82 46.03
C LEU A 314 -16.43 0.28 47.00
N ARG A 315 -16.39 1.55 46.57
CA ARG A 315 -16.07 2.68 47.44
C ARG A 315 -17.13 2.94 48.51
N GLU A 316 -18.41 2.84 48.13
CA GLU A 316 -19.51 3.01 49.06
C GLU A 316 -19.50 1.93 50.15
N HIS A 317 -19.30 0.65 49.78
CA HIS A 317 -19.19 -0.43 50.76
C HIS A 317 -17.93 -0.34 51.63
N ALA A 318 -16.82 0.14 51.12
CA ALA A 318 -15.62 0.36 51.94
C ALA A 318 -15.79 1.49 52.98
N ALA A 319 -16.58 2.51 52.64
CA ALA A 319 -16.89 3.63 53.53
C ALA A 319 -17.90 3.24 54.64
N GLU A 320 -18.78 2.26 54.43
CA GLU A 320 -19.72 1.70 55.41
C GLU A 320 -19.05 0.78 56.42
N GLN A 321 -17.85 0.26 56.11
CA GLN A 321 -17.09 -0.66 56.98
C GLN A 321 -15.98 0.05 57.81
N SER A 322 -15.75 1.32 57.60
CA SER A 322 -14.78 2.15 58.33
C SER A 322 -15.51 3.00 59.37
#